data_cb5ec401c85b740a26f6ab2e2b1de2aa
#
_entry.id   cb5ec401c85b740a26f6ab2e2b1de2aa
#
_cell.length_a   1.000
_cell.length_b   1.000
_cell.length_c   1.000
_cell.angle_alpha   90.00
_cell.angle_beta   90.00
_cell.angle_gamma   90.00
#
_symmetry.space_group_name_H-M   'P 1'
#
loop_
_entity.id
_entity.type
_entity.pdbx_description
1 polymer ?
#
loop_
_entity_poly.entity_id
_entity_poly.type
_entity_poly.pdbx_seq_one_letter_code
_entity_poly.pdbx_strand_id
1 'polypeptide(L)'
;MSDNVIVALPGHTFSQVCRLFLEMGMHHLPVVDADNVIIGIISSYDVLKAYRYSVPDLAAYDDATLDSHLSIKQLMTANPATLTPSDTIGNAAELFVQLNIQALPIVDANNKVIGIISNRDLIRQFATLG
;
A
#
# COMPACT_ATOMS: atom_id res chain seq x y z
N MET A 1 -10.19 2.00 10.90
CA MET A 1 -10.07 2.71 9.62
C MET A 1 -9.73 4.16 9.90
N SER A 2 -8.81 4.73 9.15
CA SER A 2 -8.40 6.12 9.32
C SER A 2 -9.12 7.00 8.30
N ASP A 3 -9.63 8.16 8.75
CA ASP A 3 -10.26 9.12 7.86
C ASP A 3 -9.24 9.91 7.05
N ASN A 4 -7.97 9.96 7.52
CA ASN A 4 -6.87 10.62 6.83
C ASN A 4 -6.01 9.56 6.15
N VAL A 5 -6.28 9.30 4.90
CA VAL A 5 -5.56 8.27 4.16
C VAL A 5 -4.33 8.88 3.51
N ILE A 6 -3.17 8.31 3.82
CA ILE A 6 -1.91 8.66 3.19
C ILE A 6 -1.76 7.78 1.96
N VAL A 7 -1.50 8.41 0.82
CA VAL A 7 -1.40 7.75 -0.48
C VAL A 7 -0.08 8.10 -1.15
N ALA A 8 0.34 7.25 -2.09
CA ALA A 8 1.44 7.54 -2.98
C ALA A 8 0.89 7.87 -4.38
N LEU A 9 1.63 8.68 -5.11
CA LEU A 9 1.35 9.00 -6.52
C LEU A 9 2.43 8.37 -7.39
N PRO A 10 2.10 8.02 -8.65
CA PRO A 10 3.11 7.42 -9.55
C PRO A 10 4.33 8.30 -9.78
N GLY A 11 4.20 9.61 -9.61
CA GLY A 11 5.30 10.55 -9.73
C GLY A 11 6.20 10.65 -8.50
N HIS A 12 5.85 10.04 -7.39
CA HIS A 12 6.72 10.00 -6.22
C HIS A 12 7.97 9.16 -6.51
N THR A 13 9.10 9.60 -5.98
CA THR A 13 10.35 8.84 -6.11
C THR A 13 10.37 7.70 -5.09
N PHE A 14 11.24 6.73 -5.34
CA PHE A 14 11.47 5.62 -4.41
C PHE A 14 11.84 6.14 -3.01
N SER A 15 12.75 7.11 -2.92
CA SER A 15 13.17 7.66 -1.63
C SER A 15 12.04 8.40 -0.92
N GLN A 16 11.17 9.10 -1.67
CA GLN A 16 9.99 9.74 -1.07
C GLN A 16 9.03 8.72 -0.46
N VAL A 17 8.80 7.61 -1.13
CA VAL A 17 7.94 6.53 -0.62
C VAL A 17 8.56 5.88 0.61
N CYS A 18 9.86 5.65 0.61
CA CYS A 18 10.56 5.13 1.78
C CYS A 18 10.38 6.04 3.00
N ARG A 19 10.49 7.35 2.81
CA ARG A 19 10.27 8.32 3.89
C ARG A 19 8.84 8.28 4.41
N LEU A 20 7.85 8.13 3.52
CA LEU A 20 6.45 8.01 3.94
C LEU A 20 6.26 6.79 4.84
N PHE A 21 6.82 5.64 4.50
CA PHE A 21 6.73 4.45 5.35
C PHE A 21 7.35 4.70 6.72
N LEU A 22 8.52 5.32 6.77
CA LEU A 22 9.24 5.54 8.02
C LEU A 22 8.58 6.60 8.89
N GLU A 23 8.23 7.75 8.30
CA GLU A 23 7.69 8.88 9.05
C GLU A 23 6.29 8.61 9.57
N MET A 24 5.50 7.87 8.81
CA MET A 24 4.10 7.60 9.17
C MET A 24 3.90 6.27 9.88
N GLY A 25 4.96 5.47 10.04
CA GLY A 25 4.86 4.16 10.70
C GLY A 25 3.96 3.18 9.98
N MET A 26 3.89 3.25 8.65
CA MET A 26 3.00 2.44 7.84
C MET A 26 3.75 1.30 7.17
N HIS A 27 3.00 0.27 6.77
CA HIS A 27 3.54 -0.87 6.02
C HIS A 27 2.92 -1.01 4.63
N HIS A 28 1.87 -0.27 4.33
CA HIS A 28 1.15 -0.32 3.06
C HIS A 28 0.68 1.08 2.68
N LEU A 29 0.77 1.40 1.39
CA LEU A 29 0.30 2.67 0.83
C LEU A 29 -0.54 2.39 -0.41
N PRO A 30 -1.79 2.89 -0.47
CA PRO A 30 -2.51 2.92 -1.73
C PRO A 30 -1.80 3.86 -2.70
N VAL A 31 -1.75 3.47 -3.97
CA VAL A 31 -1.24 4.32 -5.05
C VAL A 31 -2.44 4.79 -5.85
N VAL A 32 -2.54 6.10 -6.05
CA VAL A 32 -3.69 6.72 -6.72
C VAL A 32 -3.22 7.60 -7.86
N ASP A 33 -4.12 7.86 -8.80
CA ASP A 33 -3.88 8.85 -9.86
C ASP A 33 -4.19 10.28 -9.38
N ALA A 34 -4.15 11.24 -10.29
CA ALA A 34 -4.39 12.65 -9.97
C ALA A 34 -5.81 12.92 -9.43
N ASP A 35 -6.76 12.03 -9.73
CA ASP A 35 -8.15 12.13 -9.29
C ASP A 35 -8.44 11.29 -8.04
N ASN A 36 -7.40 10.80 -7.36
CA ASN A 36 -7.50 9.96 -6.18
C ASN A 36 -8.11 8.57 -6.46
N VAL A 37 -8.14 8.14 -7.70
CA VAL A 37 -8.63 6.82 -8.09
C VAL A 37 -7.54 5.79 -7.86
N ILE A 38 -7.89 4.67 -7.22
CA ILE A 38 -6.95 3.59 -6.91
C ILE A 38 -6.37 2.99 -8.18
N ILE A 39 -5.05 2.89 -8.25
CA ILE A 39 -4.36 2.23 -9.35
C ILE A 39 -3.43 1.11 -8.88
N GLY A 40 -3.08 1.10 -7.61
CA GLY A 40 -2.20 0.08 -7.07
C GLY A 40 -2.10 0.14 -5.56
N ILE A 41 -1.32 -0.78 -5.01
CA ILE A 41 -0.94 -0.78 -3.61
C ILE A 41 0.55 -1.15 -3.51
N ILE A 42 1.27 -0.51 -2.61
CA ILE A 42 2.67 -0.79 -2.37
C ILE A 42 2.90 -1.09 -0.90
N SER A 43 3.69 -2.12 -0.61
CA SER A 43 4.05 -2.49 0.76
C SER A 43 5.51 -2.19 1.03
N SER A 44 5.85 -2.11 2.33
CA SER A 44 7.26 -2.02 2.73
C SER A 44 8.06 -3.25 2.25
N TYR A 45 7.43 -4.42 2.19
CA TYR A 45 8.05 -5.61 1.63
C TYR A 45 8.37 -5.45 0.14
N ASP A 46 7.47 -4.85 -0.64
CA ASP A 46 7.69 -4.57 -2.06
C ASP A 46 8.92 -3.68 -2.28
N VAL A 47 9.09 -2.70 -1.41
CA VAL A 47 10.25 -1.79 -1.43
C VAL A 47 11.54 -2.58 -1.23
N LEU A 48 11.58 -3.41 -0.20
CA LEU A 48 12.76 -4.23 0.11
C LEU A 48 13.06 -5.24 -0.98
N LYS A 49 12.04 -5.88 -1.53
CA LYS A 49 12.17 -6.85 -2.61
C LYS A 49 12.71 -6.20 -3.87
N ALA A 50 12.20 -5.03 -4.24
CA ALA A 50 12.65 -4.29 -5.41
C ALA A 50 14.11 -3.87 -5.26
N TYR A 51 14.49 -3.37 -4.10
CA TYR A 51 15.86 -3.04 -3.77
C TYR A 51 16.77 -4.25 -3.97
N ARG A 52 16.39 -5.38 -3.39
CA ARG A 52 17.20 -6.61 -3.42
C ARG A 52 17.46 -7.14 -4.83
N TYR A 53 16.46 -7.05 -5.72
CA TYR A 53 16.51 -7.68 -7.03
C TYR A 53 16.74 -6.75 -8.20
N SER A 54 16.52 -5.45 -8.04
CA SER A 54 16.57 -4.49 -9.14
C SER A 54 17.83 -3.63 -9.14
N VAL A 55 18.56 -3.55 -8.03
CA VAL A 55 19.76 -2.72 -7.92
C VAL A 55 21.00 -3.61 -8.05
N PRO A 56 21.78 -3.44 -9.13
CA PRO A 56 22.85 -4.39 -9.45
C PRO A 56 24.09 -4.28 -8.56
N ASP A 57 24.35 -3.12 -7.95
CA ASP A 57 25.51 -2.92 -7.09
C ASP A 57 25.10 -2.33 -5.74
N LEU A 58 25.23 -3.14 -4.70
CA LEU A 58 24.83 -2.78 -3.35
C LEU A 58 25.78 -1.81 -2.64
N ALA A 59 26.93 -1.49 -3.24
CA ALA A 59 27.94 -0.65 -2.59
C ALA A 59 27.82 0.85 -2.90
N ALA A 60 26.96 1.23 -3.86
CA ALA A 60 26.93 2.59 -4.42
C ALA A 60 25.56 3.24 -4.26
N TYR A 61 25.04 3.34 -3.03
CA TYR A 61 23.72 3.92 -2.84
C TYR A 61 23.72 5.38 -2.50
N ASP A 62 23.08 6.16 -3.35
CA ASP A 62 22.47 7.41 -2.96
C ASP A 62 21.01 7.41 -3.45
N ASP A 63 20.22 8.39 -2.98
CA ASP A 63 18.81 8.51 -3.34
C ASP A 63 18.64 8.66 -4.86
N ALA A 64 19.51 9.39 -5.52
CA ALA A 64 19.43 9.63 -6.96
C ALA A 64 19.58 8.34 -7.76
N THR A 65 20.49 7.45 -7.37
CA THR A 65 20.70 6.16 -8.02
C THR A 65 19.47 5.27 -7.84
N LEU A 66 18.96 5.17 -6.62
CA LEU A 66 17.75 4.39 -6.33
C LEU A 66 16.55 4.93 -7.10
N ASP A 67 16.35 6.24 -7.09
CA ASP A 67 15.21 6.88 -7.75
C ASP A 67 15.25 6.72 -9.26
N SER A 68 16.45 6.62 -9.85
CA SER A 68 16.59 6.40 -11.30
C SER A 68 16.31 4.97 -11.72
N HIS A 69 16.47 3.98 -10.82
CA HIS A 69 16.30 2.56 -11.12
C HIS A 69 14.93 2.02 -10.72
N LEU A 70 14.27 2.64 -9.74
CA LEU A 70 13.05 2.10 -9.14
C LEU A 70 11.91 3.10 -9.30
N SER A 71 10.84 2.68 -9.96
CA SER A 71 9.62 3.49 -10.12
C SER A 71 8.48 2.90 -9.30
N ILE A 72 7.57 3.75 -8.87
CA ILE A 72 6.39 3.33 -8.10
C ILE A 72 5.52 2.34 -8.88
N LYS A 73 5.36 2.56 -10.18
CA LYS A 73 4.59 1.66 -11.04
C LYS A 73 5.16 0.26 -11.10
N GLN A 74 6.48 0.12 -11.05
CA GLN A 74 7.14 -1.19 -11.04
C GLN A 74 7.02 -1.88 -9.67
N LEU A 75 7.02 -1.10 -8.61
CA LEU A 75 6.98 -1.60 -7.23
C LEU A 75 5.59 -2.05 -6.81
N MET A 76 4.55 -1.33 -7.24
CA MET A 76 3.19 -1.56 -6.79
C MET A 76 2.59 -2.83 -7.38
N THR A 77 1.63 -3.41 -6.66
CA THR A 77 0.68 -4.36 -7.22
C THR A 77 -0.43 -3.56 -7.87
N ALA A 78 -0.60 -3.72 -9.18
CA ALA A 78 -1.64 -3.01 -9.94
C ALA A 78 -3.01 -3.64 -9.71
N ASN A 79 -4.05 -2.82 -9.82
CA ASN A 79 -5.45 -3.26 -9.70
C ASN A 79 -5.69 -4.11 -8.44
N PRO A 80 -5.39 -3.58 -7.25
CA PRO A 80 -5.54 -4.34 -6.03
C PRO A 80 -7.00 -4.66 -5.73
N ALA A 81 -7.24 -5.73 -4.98
CA ALA A 81 -8.55 -5.97 -4.40
C ALA A 81 -8.90 -4.82 -3.46
N THR A 82 -10.15 -4.42 -3.46
CA THR A 82 -10.64 -3.29 -2.65
C THR A 82 -11.90 -3.67 -1.89
N LEU A 83 -12.21 -2.89 -0.88
CA LEU A 83 -13.48 -2.93 -0.15
C LEU A 83 -14.23 -1.63 -0.39
N THR A 84 -15.54 -1.67 -0.15
CA THR A 84 -16.38 -0.48 -0.08
C THR A 84 -16.91 -0.32 1.35
N PRO A 85 -17.45 0.84 1.74
CA PRO A 85 -18.01 1.01 3.08
C PRO A 85 -19.17 0.06 3.41
N SER A 86 -19.81 -0.52 2.39
CA SER A 86 -20.90 -1.48 2.59
C SER A 86 -20.42 -2.92 2.83
N ASP A 87 -19.11 -3.19 2.64
CA ASP A 87 -18.56 -4.51 2.92
C ASP A 87 -18.52 -4.78 4.42
N THR A 88 -18.69 -6.04 4.78
CA THR A 88 -18.66 -6.49 6.18
C THR A 88 -17.26 -6.89 6.59
N ILE A 89 -17.05 -7.02 7.91
CA ILE A 89 -15.83 -7.60 8.47
C ILE A 89 -15.61 -9.02 7.91
N GLY A 90 -16.69 -9.79 7.73
CA GLY A 90 -16.62 -11.12 7.12
C GLY A 90 -16.10 -11.09 5.69
N ASN A 91 -16.57 -10.13 4.88
CA ASN A 91 -16.05 -9.95 3.51
C ASN A 91 -14.56 -9.64 3.53
N ALA A 92 -14.12 -8.75 4.40
CA ALA A 92 -12.71 -8.40 4.52
C ALA A 92 -11.87 -9.60 4.92
N ALA A 93 -12.28 -10.33 5.94
CA ALA A 93 -11.58 -11.53 6.41
C ALA A 93 -11.43 -12.57 5.30
N GLU A 94 -12.51 -12.80 4.55
CA GLU A 94 -12.50 -13.73 3.42
C GLU A 94 -11.47 -13.33 2.35
N LEU A 95 -11.42 -12.06 1.98
CA LEU A 95 -10.47 -11.56 0.99
C LEU A 95 -9.02 -11.67 1.49
N PHE A 96 -8.76 -11.35 2.75
CA PHE A 96 -7.42 -11.50 3.31
C PHE A 96 -6.93 -12.94 3.23
N VAL A 97 -7.80 -13.89 3.55
CA VAL A 97 -7.45 -15.32 3.52
C VAL A 97 -7.30 -15.83 2.11
N GLN A 98 -8.29 -15.58 1.24
CA GLN A 98 -8.29 -16.10 -0.13
C GLN A 98 -7.13 -15.57 -0.96
N LEU A 99 -6.83 -14.27 -0.82
CA LEU A 99 -5.80 -13.62 -1.62
C LEU A 99 -4.43 -13.59 -0.95
N ASN A 100 -4.36 -14.00 0.30
CA ASN A 100 -3.12 -13.99 1.09
C ASN A 100 -2.45 -12.61 1.07
N ILE A 101 -3.24 -11.57 1.28
CA ILE A 101 -2.80 -10.17 1.31
C ILE A 101 -2.87 -9.63 2.73
N GLN A 102 -2.26 -8.49 2.97
CA GLN A 102 -2.13 -7.92 4.32
C GLN A 102 -2.86 -6.60 4.49
N ALA A 103 -3.29 -5.99 3.40
CA ALA A 103 -4.02 -4.74 3.44
C ALA A 103 -4.99 -4.64 2.27
N LEU A 104 -6.10 -3.93 2.50
CA LEU A 104 -7.14 -3.68 1.51
C LEU A 104 -7.48 -2.20 1.52
N PRO A 105 -7.31 -1.51 0.38
CA PRO A 105 -7.85 -0.16 0.25
C PRO A 105 -9.38 -0.17 0.30
N ILE A 106 -9.95 0.86 0.88
CA ILE A 106 -11.39 1.08 0.90
C ILE A 106 -11.68 2.22 -0.06
N VAL A 107 -12.62 2.00 -0.99
CA VAL A 107 -12.94 2.95 -2.05
C VAL A 107 -14.43 3.30 -2.05
N ASP A 108 -14.76 4.46 -2.59
CA ASP A 108 -16.14 4.87 -2.82
C ASP A 108 -16.66 4.34 -4.16
N ALA A 109 -17.88 4.77 -4.54
CA ALA A 109 -18.54 4.35 -5.78
C ALA A 109 -17.76 4.76 -7.04
N ASN A 110 -16.87 5.73 -6.95
CA ASN A 110 -16.04 6.21 -8.06
C ASN A 110 -14.61 5.66 -8.02
N ASN A 111 -14.37 4.62 -7.21
CA ASN A 111 -13.04 4.03 -7.00
C ASN A 111 -12.02 4.98 -6.38
N LYS A 112 -12.46 6.02 -5.72
CA LYS A 112 -11.57 6.92 -5.00
C LYS A 112 -11.26 6.35 -3.62
N VAL A 113 -9.99 6.42 -3.23
CA VAL A 113 -9.54 5.89 -1.94
C VAL A 113 -10.07 6.74 -0.80
N ILE A 114 -10.78 6.09 0.14
CA ILE A 114 -11.33 6.73 1.33
C ILE A 114 -10.81 6.10 2.62
N GLY A 115 -10.09 5.01 2.54
CA GLY A 115 -9.51 4.36 3.70
C GLY A 115 -8.59 3.22 3.31
N ILE A 116 -7.99 2.63 4.33
CA ILE A 116 -7.22 1.40 4.20
C ILE A 116 -7.40 0.60 5.48
N ILE A 117 -7.52 -0.71 5.34
CA ILE A 117 -7.58 -1.61 6.48
C ILE A 117 -6.52 -2.70 6.32
N SER A 118 -5.81 -2.99 7.40
CA SER A 118 -4.86 -4.10 7.44
C SER A 118 -5.48 -5.34 8.10
N ASN A 119 -4.85 -6.50 7.87
CA ASN A 119 -5.25 -7.71 8.58
C ASN A 119 -5.12 -7.54 10.10
N ARG A 120 -4.15 -6.76 10.58
CA ARG A 120 -3.97 -6.46 12.00
C ARG A 120 -5.13 -5.64 12.56
N ASP A 121 -5.66 -4.69 11.79
CA ASP A 121 -6.84 -3.92 12.19
C ASP A 121 -8.02 -4.85 12.46
N LEU A 122 -8.20 -5.84 11.60
CA LEU A 122 -9.26 -6.82 11.74
C LEU A 122 -9.06 -7.70 12.98
N ILE A 123 -7.83 -8.14 13.21
CA ILE A 123 -7.47 -8.95 14.40
C ILE A 123 -7.75 -8.17 15.68
N ARG A 124 -7.47 -6.87 15.70
CA ARG A 124 -7.81 -6.02 16.84
C ARG A 124 -9.31 -6.01 17.13
N GLN A 125 -10.14 -5.98 16.08
CA GLN A 125 -11.59 -6.06 16.23
C GLN A 125 -11.99 -7.35 16.95
N PHE A 126 -11.41 -8.48 16.56
CA PHE A 126 -11.71 -9.77 17.17
C PHE A 126 -11.25 -9.82 18.64
N ALA A 127 -10.12 -9.24 18.95
CA ALA A 127 -9.58 -9.20 20.30
C ALA A 127 -10.45 -8.37 21.25
N THR A 128 -11.16 -7.36 20.74
CA THR A 128 -12.04 -6.51 21.55
C THR A 128 -13.45 -7.07 21.71
N LEU A 129 -13.82 -8.12 20.98
CA LEU A 129 -15.13 -8.77 21.08
C LEU A 129 -15.23 -9.76 22.22
N GLY A 130 -14.09 -10.17 22.76
CA GLY A 130 -14.02 -11.07 23.89
C GLY A 130 -13.94 -10.31 25.22
#